data_99bfe9d115b236c7b5a56a7abecd280d
#
_entry.id   99bfe9d115b236c7b5a56a7abecd280d
#
_cell.length_a   1.000
_cell.length_b   1.000
_cell.length_c   1.000
_cell.angle_alpha   90.00
_cell.angle_beta   90.00
_cell.angle_gamma   90.00
#
_symmetry.space_group_name_H-M   'P 1'
#
loop_
_entity.id
_entity.type
_entity.pdbx_description
1 polymer ?
#
loop_
_entity_poly.entity_id
_entity_poly.type
_entity_poly.pdbx_seq_one_letter_code
_entity_poly.pdbx_strand_id
1 'polypeptide(L)'
;MAGEIHSPPLNEKKSKRKLALILVTLLFVFTGLGYFTYWLISLRHYQATDDAYVVGNQVQVMAQITGSVTAIYADNTDFVQQGDILLRLDSINAEHAFERAKNTLANNVRQTHQTIIDNEKLLANIDLKQTALQQAQDDLKRREHLGLTGAIAKENLIHSRNSVQMAKSELNVARQQYYANKALVIDTPLDQQPAIKLAASQLRDAWLTLQRTQIVAPVTGYISRRSVQVGSQIKSGAPLMVIVPADQLWVEANFKEVQLANVRIGQPVTLISDFYGNDVIYKGRIVGLDMGTGSAFSLLPAQNATGNWIKVVQRLPVRVELAEQQLIDHPLRIGLSMHATVDTRNRDGLVLADTPRNGIIYETNVLTYNTGEIDQLINEIIQVNTSQNK
;
A
#
# COMPACT_ATOMS: atom_id res chain seq x y z
N MET A 1 -6.62 119.84 21.87
CA MET A 1 -6.20 118.79 22.74
C MET A 1 -6.49 117.46 22.01
N ALA A 2 -5.48 116.93 21.40
CA ALA A 2 -5.58 115.66 20.64
C ALA A 2 -5.22 114.50 21.56
N GLY A 3 -6.08 113.50 21.68
CA GLY A 3 -5.82 112.28 22.46
C GLY A 3 -5.25 111.22 21.52
N GLU A 4 -4.05 110.75 21.79
CA GLU A 4 -3.39 109.68 21.12
C GLU A 4 -4.04 108.33 21.45
N ILE A 5 -4.49 107.55 20.45
CA ILE A 5 -4.98 106.20 20.58
C ILE A 5 -3.79 105.25 20.42
N HIS A 6 -3.45 104.62 21.53
CA HIS A 6 -2.41 103.62 21.58
C HIS A 6 -3.02 102.27 21.11
N SER A 7 -2.63 101.72 19.97
CA SER A 7 -3.04 100.41 19.51
C SER A 7 -2.03 99.32 20.05
N PRO A 8 -2.52 98.21 20.61
CA PRO A 8 -1.67 97.16 21.15
C PRO A 8 -1.02 96.30 20.03
N PRO A 9 0.18 95.73 20.26
CA PRO A 9 0.89 94.95 19.23
C PRO A 9 0.27 93.59 19.02
N LEU A 10 -0.31 93.39 17.83
CA LEU A 10 -0.98 92.17 17.38
C LEU A 10 -0.06 91.06 16.83
N ASN A 11 1.25 91.01 17.17
CA ASN A 11 2.18 90.18 16.37
C ASN A 11 2.81 88.98 17.13
N GLU A 12 2.72 88.84 18.45
CA GLU A 12 3.36 87.72 19.16
C GLU A 12 2.57 86.41 19.14
N LYS A 13 1.24 86.44 19.10
CA LYS A 13 0.39 85.26 19.10
C LYS A 13 0.42 84.49 17.76
N LYS A 14 0.65 85.17 16.63
CA LYS A 14 0.74 84.51 15.30
C LYS A 14 2.06 83.75 15.13
N SER A 15 3.17 84.19 15.71
CA SER A 15 4.46 83.51 15.64
C SER A 15 4.45 82.19 16.45
N LYS A 16 3.92 82.19 17.68
CA LYS A 16 3.83 80.98 18.49
C LYS A 16 2.86 79.93 17.87
N ARG A 17 1.78 80.32 17.24
CA ARG A 17 0.88 79.41 16.52
C ARG A 17 1.54 78.83 15.28
N LYS A 18 2.32 79.59 14.51
CA LYS A 18 3.10 79.06 13.36
C LYS A 18 4.15 78.08 13.78
N LEU A 19 4.86 78.35 14.87
CA LEU A 19 5.89 77.46 15.42
C LEU A 19 5.27 76.16 15.95
N ALA A 20 4.13 76.24 16.68
CA ALA A 20 3.39 75.05 17.13
C ALA A 20 2.90 74.20 15.94
N LEU A 21 2.38 74.82 14.88
CA LEU A 21 1.96 74.11 13.66
C LEU A 21 3.15 73.41 12.99
N ILE A 22 4.31 74.07 12.89
CA ILE A 22 5.55 73.52 12.32
C ILE A 22 6.02 72.33 13.18
N LEU A 23 6.01 72.42 14.51
CA LEU A 23 6.41 71.32 15.42
C LEU A 23 5.46 70.13 15.28
N VAL A 24 4.13 70.34 15.22
CA VAL A 24 3.15 69.29 15.02
C VAL A 24 3.35 68.61 13.64
N THR A 25 3.58 69.42 12.58
CA THR A 25 3.84 68.89 11.24
C THR A 25 5.13 68.07 11.22
N LEU A 26 6.21 68.57 11.84
CA LEU A 26 7.46 67.82 11.99
C LEU A 26 7.29 66.52 12.77
N LEU A 27 6.49 66.50 13.84
CA LEU A 27 6.15 65.31 14.61
C LEU A 27 5.46 64.27 13.72
N PHE A 28 4.45 64.66 12.93
CA PHE A 28 3.77 63.78 11.98
C PHE A 28 4.68 63.24 10.90
N VAL A 29 5.57 64.11 10.34
CA VAL A 29 6.56 63.68 9.35
C VAL A 29 7.56 62.68 9.92
N PHE A 30 8.08 62.92 11.16
CA PHE A 30 8.98 61.98 11.82
C PHE A 30 8.32 60.66 12.14
N THR A 31 7.09 60.73 12.67
CA THR A 31 6.32 59.50 12.99
C THR A 31 6.00 58.72 11.69
N GLY A 32 5.60 59.41 10.61
CA GLY A 32 5.34 58.81 9.32
C GLY A 32 6.61 58.20 8.70
N LEU A 33 7.74 58.90 8.80
CA LEU A 33 9.03 58.37 8.32
C LEU A 33 9.51 57.17 9.14
N GLY A 34 9.32 57.21 10.46
CA GLY A 34 9.62 56.09 11.35
C GLY A 34 8.75 54.87 11.05
N TYR A 35 7.44 55.08 10.87
CA TYR A 35 6.53 54.01 10.48
C TYR A 35 6.85 53.44 9.08
N PHE A 36 7.15 54.33 8.13
CA PHE A 36 7.54 53.91 6.77
C PHE A 36 8.84 53.09 6.77
N THR A 37 9.84 53.52 7.55
CA THR A 37 11.09 52.79 7.72
C THR A 37 10.86 51.44 8.40
N TYR A 38 10.05 51.40 9.43
CA TYR A 38 9.66 50.15 10.09
C TYR A 38 8.88 49.19 9.14
N TRP A 39 7.95 49.72 8.35
CA TRP A 39 7.24 48.96 7.33
C TRP A 39 8.20 48.40 6.26
N LEU A 40 9.15 49.22 5.78
CA LEU A 40 10.12 48.86 4.74
C LEU A 40 11.08 47.74 5.21
N ILE A 41 11.52 47.77 6.49
CA ILE A 41 12.52 46.85 7.02
C ILE A 41 11.86 45.57 7.57
N SER A 42 10.70 45.68 8.21
CA SER A 42 10.10 44.56 8.95
C SER A 42 8.85 44.02 8.28
N LEU A 43 7.82 44.81 8.11
CA LEU A 43 6.48 44.32 7.70
C LEU A 43 6.42 43.83 6.26
N ARG A 44 7.21 44.40 5.35
CA ARG A 44 7.23 44.04 3.92
C ARG A 44 7.68 42.60 3.67
N HIS A 45 8.42 42.01 4.62
CA HIS A 45 9.03 40.68 4.47
C HIS A 45 8.19 39.55 5.04
N TYR A 46 7.04 39.84 5.60
CA TYR A 46 6.13 38.81 6.11
C TYR A 46 4.88 38.72 5.23
N GLN A 47 4.54 37.48 4.85
CA GLN A 47 3.30 37.18 4.15
C GLN A 47 2.43 36.34 5.09
N ALA A 48 1.24 36.82 5.41
CA ALA A 48 0.33 36.14 6.32
C ALA A 48 -0.99 35.77 5.61
N THR A 49 -1.54 34.66 6.02
CA THR A 49 -2.88 34.20 5.65
C THR A 49 -3.59 33.60 6.85
N ASP A 50 -4.88 33.87 6.94
CA ASP A 50 -5.84 33.28 7.88
C ASP A 50 -6.58 32.08 7.27
N ASP A 51 -6.36 31.81 6.00
CA ASP A 51 -6.93 30.70 5.25
C ASP A 51 -5.90 29.55 5.21
N ALA A 52 -5.67 28.95 6.35
CA ALA A 52 -4.77 27.80 6.48
C ALA A 52 -5.45 26.72 7.32
N TYR A 53 -5.28 25.46 6.91
CA TYR A 53 -5.90 24.32 7.56
C TYR A 53 -4.91 23.19 7.78
N VAL A 54 -5.11 22.47 8.88
CA VAL A 54 -4.39 21.21 9.11
C VAL A 54 -4.95 20.15 8.18
N VAL A 55 -4.09 19.54 7.40
CA VAL A 55 -4.37 18.44 6.48
C VAL A 55 -3.48 17.25 6.84
N GLY A 56 -3.85 16.05 6.45
CA GLY A 56 -3.06 14.85 6.73
C GLY A 56 -3.51 13.67 5.90
N ASN A 57 -2.71 12.62 5.94
CA ASN A 57 -3.07 11.38 5.29
C ASN A 57 -4.28 10.75 5.97
N GLN A 58 -5.22 10.28 5.15
CA GLN A 58 -6.39 9.54 5.58
C GLN A 58 -6.32 8.15 4.96
N VAL A 59 -5.91 7.16 5.77
CA VAL A 59 -5.75 5.78 5.32
C VAL A 59 -7.09 5.07 5.42
N GLN A 60 -7.67 4.77 4.28
CA GLN A 60 -8.95 4.08 4.20
C GLN A 60 -8.75 2.57 4.33
N VAL A 61 -9.28 1.98 5.39
CA VAL A 61 -9.30 0.52 5.59
C VAL A 61 -10.49 -0.05 4.82
N MET A 62 -10.21 -0.96 3.89
CA MET A 62 -11.23 -1.59 3.04
C MET A 62 -11.28 -3.09 3.27
N ALA A 63 -12.45 -3.68 3.09
CA ALA A 63 -12.63 -5.13 3.10
C ALA A 63 -11.90 -5.78 1.91
N GLN A 64 -11.10 -6.81 2.17
CA GLN A 64 -10.43 -7.57 1.10
C GLN A 64 -11.30 -8.72 0.59
N ILE A 65 -12.22 -9.22 1.41
CA ILE A 65 -13.16 -10.30 1.10
C ILE A 65 -14.59 -9.90 1.45
N THR A 66 -15.55 -10.64 0.93
CA THR A 66 -16.97 -10.50 1.29
C THR A 66 -17.29 -11.34 2.51
N GLY A 67 -18.03 -10.78 3.48
CA GLY A 67 -18.44 -11.50 4.68
C GLY A 67 -19.32 -10.66 5.60
N SER A 68 -19.88 -11.29 6.64
CA SER A 68 -20.65 -10.62 7.68
C SER A 68 -19.73 -10.23 8.85
N VAL A 69 -19.92 -9.05 9.41
CA VAL A 69 -19.13 -8.57 10.55
C VAL A 69 -19.61 -9.24 11.84
N THR A 70 -18.73 -9.98 12.50
CA THR A 70 -19.02 -10.67 13.75
C THR A 70 -18.57 -9.90 14.99
N ALA A 71 -17.46 -9.15 14.88
CA ALA A 71 -16.94 -8.37 16.00
C ALA A 71 -16.22 -7.10 15.49
N ILE A 72 -16.29 -6.04 16.28
CA ILE A 72 -15.57 -4.78 16.08
C ILE A 72 -14.78 -4.51 17.35
N TYR A 73 -13.47 -4.26 17.23
CA TYR A 73 -12.54 -4.09 18.35
C TYR A 73 -12.15 -2.63 18.58
N ALA A 74 -12.37 -1.77 17.59
CA ALA A 74 -11.99 -0.36 17.68
C ALA A 74 -13.08 0.54 17.10
N ASP A 75 -13.33 1.68 17.74
CA ASP A 75 -14.37 2.65 17.36
C ASP A 75 -13.76 4.05 17.07
N ASN A 76 -14.61 4.99 16.70
CA ASN A 76 -14.21 6.37 16.46
C ASN A 76 -13.43 6.93 17.66
N THR A 77 -12.38 7.68 17.40
CA THR A 77 -11.44 8.29 18.36
C THR A 77 -10.44 7.36 19.04
N ASP A 78 -10.57 6.04 18.84
CA ASP A 78 -9.60 5.10 19.41
C ASP A 78 -8.24 5.21 18.71
N PHE A 79 -7.19 5.05 19.51
CA PHE A 79 -5.83 4.90 19.02
C PHE A 79 -5.57 3.42 18.70
N VAL A 80 -5.00 3.17 17.52
CA VAL A 80 -4.64 1.81 17.07
C VAL A 80 -3.20 1.79 16.58
N GLN A 81 -2.53 0.67 16.83
CA GLN A 81 -1.19 0.43 16.31
C GLN A 81 -1.28 -0.37 14.99
N GLN A 82 -0.28 -0.20 14.14
CA GLN A 82 -0.15 -1.00 12.93
C GLN A 82 -0.15 -2.49 13.27
N GLY A 83 -1.07 -3.27 12.66
CA GLY A 83 -1.25 -4.69 12.91
C GLY A 83 -2.36 -5.03 13.90
N ASP A 84 -2.90 -4.08 14.65
CA ASP A 84 -4.02 -4.32 15.56
C ASP A 84 -5.26 -4.77 14.79
N ILE A 85 -5.99 -5.74 15.35
CA ILE A 85 -7.24 -6.22 14.77
C ILE A 85 -8.33 -5.18 15.00
N LEU A 86 -8.87 -4.65 13.90
CA LEU A 86 -9.94 -3.66 13.93
C LEU A 86 -11.33 -4.30 13.97
N LEU A 87 -11.53 -5.34 13.18
CA LEU A 87 -12.77 -6.10 13.15
C LEU A 87 -12.55 -7.52 12.62
N ARG A 88 -13.52 -8.41 12.89
CA ARG A 88 -13.57 -9.78 12.37
C ARG A 88 -14.82 -9.99 11.53
N LEU A 89 -14.62 -10.75 10.45
CA LEU A 89 -15.69 -11.29 9.64
C LEU A 89 -15.99 -12.72 10.06
N ASP A 90 -17.15 -13.23 9.67
CA ASP A 90 -17.50 -14.65 9.79
C ASP A 90 -16.45 -15.49 9.02
N SER A 91 -15.75 -16.35 9.75
CA SER A 91 -14.67 -17.20 9.24
C SER A 91 -15.11 -18.60 8.83
N ILE A 92 -16.34 -19.03 9.17
CA ILE A 92 -16.80 -20.44 9.03
C ILE A 92 -16.58 -20.96 7.61
N ASN A 93 -17.00 -20.21 6.62
CA ASN A 93 -16.84 -20.62 5.22
C ASN A 93 -15.36 -20.66 4.78
N ALA A 94 -14.54 -19.73 5.25
CA ALA A 94 -13.10 -19.68 4.97
C ALA A 94 -12.36 -20.85 5.65
N GLU A 95 -12.70 -21.17 6.90
CA GLU A 95 -12.18 -22.33 7.63
C GLU A 95 -12.51 -23.64 6.92
N HIS A 96 -13.76 -23.82 6.51
CA HIS A 96 -14.16 -24.99 5.74
C HIS A 96 -13.45 -25.08 4.38
N ALA A 97 -13.23 -23.94 3.70
CA ALA A 97 -12.48 -23.91 2.46
C ALA A 97 -11.01 -24.31 2.67
N PHE A 98 -10.40 -23.82 3.75
CA PHE A 98 -9.04 -24.17 4.13
C PHE A 98 -8.90 -25.67 4.43
N GLU A 99 -9.79 -26.24 5.25
CA GLU A 99 -9.77 -27.68 5.55
C GLU A 99 -10.03 -28.55 4.30
N ARG A 100 -10.93 -28.14 3.41
CA ARG A 100 -11.12 -28.83 2.11
C ARG A 100 -9.85 -28.81 1.27
N ALA A 101 -9.18 -27.66 1.16
CA ALA A 101 -7.95 -27.54 0.37
C ALA A 101 -6.81 -28.40 0.96
N LYS A 102 -6.68 -28.45 2.29
CA LYS A 102 -5.75 -29.31 3.02
C LYS A 102 -5.97 -30.80 2.71
N ASN A 103 -7.23 -31.25 2.79
CA ASN A 103 -7.60 -32.62 2.45
C ASN A 103 -7.37 -32.94 0.96
N THR A 104 -7.59 -31.97 0.06
CA THR A 104 -7.33 -32.11 -1.37
C THR A 104 -5.83 -32.29 -1.63
N LEU A 105 -4.98 -31.49 -0.99
CA LEU A 105 -3.53 -31.66 -1.09
C LEU A 105 -3.10 -33.04 -0.62
N ALA A 106 -3.55 -33.49 0.57
CA ALA A 106 -3.24 -34.80 1.10
C ALA A 106 -3.66 -35.94 0.15
N ASN A 107 -4.84 -35.82 -0.48
CA ASN A 107 -5.31 -36.80 -1.45
C ASN A 107 -4.45 -36.83 -2.72
N ASN A 108 -4.12 -35.64 -3.27
CA ASN A 108 -3.28 -35.55 -4.44
C ASN A 108 -1.86 -36.12 -4.20
N VAL A 109 -1.31 -35.87 -2.99
CA VAL A 109 -0.01 -36.45 -2.59
C VAL A 109 -0.07 -37.98 -2.59
N ARG A 110 -1.08 -38.59 -1.95
CA ARG A 110 -1.26 -40.05 -1.91
C ARG A 110 -1.46 -40.64 -3.30
N GLN A 111 -2.30 -40.01 -4.13
CA GLN A 111 -2.58 -40.49 -5.48
C GLN A 111 -1.35 -40.42 -6.39
N THR A 112 -0.59 -39.33 -6.32
CA THR A 112 0.65 -39.15 -7.09
C THR A 112 1.72 -40.15 -6.62
N HIS A 113 1.85 -40.34 -5.30
CA HIS A 113 2.77 -41.30 -4.73
C HIS A 113 2.44 -42.75 -5.15
N GLN A 114 1.14 -43.10 -5.15
CA GLN A 114 0.68 -44.41 -5.66
C GLN A 114 1.06 -44.60 -7.13
N THR A 115 0.90 -43.59 -7.97
CA THR A 115 1.27 -43.66 -9.40
C THR A 115 2.78 -43.89 -9.58
N ILE A 116 3.60 -43.30 -8.71
CA ILE A 116 5.07 -43.51 -8.70
C ILE A 116 5.40 -44.96 -8.32
N ILE A 117 4.78 -45.49 -7.25
CA ILE A 117 4.95 -46.91 -6.86
C ILE A 117 4.49 -47.86 -7.97
N ASP A 118 3.38 -47.55 -8.64
CA ASP A 118 2.92 -48.37 -9.78
C ASP A 118 3.90 -48.35 -10.96
N ASN A 119 4.65 -47.25 -11.18
CA ASN A 119 5.74 -47.22 -12.16
C ASN A 119 6.86 -48.22 -11.80
N GLU A 120 7.27 -48.29 -10.53
CA GLU A 120 8.30 -49.24 -10.08
C GLU A 120 7.83 -50.68 -10.29
N LYS A 121 6.58 -50.98 -9.99
CA LYS A 121 5.92 -52.29 -10.23
C LYS A 121 5.91 -52.66 -11.72
N LEU A 122 5.60 -51.73 -12.59
CA LEU A 122 5.60 -51.91 -14.02
C LEU A 122 7.04 -52.13 -14.58
N LEU A 123 8.05 -51.47 -14.04
CA LEU A 123 9.46 -51.72 -14.34
C LEU A 123 9.87 -53.14 -13.96
N ALA A 124 9.52 -53.60 -12.75
CA ALA A 124 9.77 -54.97 -12.34
C ALA A 124 9.09 -55.99 -13.24
N ASN A 125 7.87 -55.70 -13.74
CA ASN A 125 7.17 -56.54 -14.72
C ASN A 125 7.87 -56.58 -16.07
N ILE A 126 8.45 -55.47 -16.54
CA ILE A 126 9.29 -55.45 -17.75
C ILE A 126 10.50 -56.37 -17.59
N ASP A 127 11.21 -56.33 -16.46
CA ASP A 127 12.37 -57.19 -16.20
C ASP A 127 11.96 -58.67 -16.18
N LEU A 128 10.82 -59.01 -15.56
CA LEU A 128 10.26 -60.35 -15.57
C LEU A 128 9.99 -60.82 -17.04
N LYS A 129 9.32 -60.02 -17.87
CA LYS A 129 9.04 -60.35 -19.28
C LYS A 129 10.29 -60.39 -20.14
N GLN A 130 11.29 -59.58 -19.84
CA GLN A 130 12.58 -59.60 -20.53
C GLN A 130 13.33 -60.91 -20.22
N THR A 131 13.31 -61.36 -18.98
CA THR A 131 13.90 -62.68 -18.57
C THR A 131 13.19 -63.82 -19.28
N ALA A 132 11.84 -63.80 -19.33
CA ALA A 132 11.07 -64.83 -20.04
C ALA A 132 11.36 -64.89 -21.54
N LEU A 133 11.54 -63.70 -22.20
CA LEU A 133 11.94 -63.64 -23.59
C LEU A 133 13.35 -64.27 -23.79
N GLN A 134 14.30 -63.92 -22.88
CA GLN A 134 15.66 -64.50 -22.97
C GLN A 134 15.64 -66.01 -22.83
N GLN A 135 14.86 -66.57 -21.87
CA GLN A 135 14.71 -68.03 -21.74
C GLN A 135 14.12 -68.65 -22.99
N ALA A 136 13.07 -68.08 -23.59
CA ALA A 136 12.47 -68.56 -24.83
C ALA A 136 13.48 -68.49 -26.01
N GLN A 137 14.32 -67.48 -26.10
CA GLN A 137 15.35 -67.36 -27.12
C GLN A 137 16.45 -68.42 -26.94
N ASP A 138 16.94 -68.64 -25.69
CA ASP A 138 17.93 -69.67 -25.42
C ASP A 138 17.43 -71.08 -25.68
N ASP A 139 16.13 -71.31 -25.43
CA ASP A 139 15.45 -72.54 -25.73
C ASP A 139 15.34 -72.78 -27.23
N LEU A 140 14.97 -71.76 -28.01
CA LEU A 140 14.96 -71.79 -29.46
C LEU A 140 16.33 -72.09 -30.03
N LYS A 141 17.39 -71.39 -29.56
CA LYS A 141 18.77 -71.58 -29.98
C LYS A 141 19.25 -73.02 -29.78
N ARG A 142 18.95 -73.57 -28.59
CA ARG A 142 19.28 -74.99 -28.32
C ARG A 142 18.54 -75.93 -29.27
N ARG A 143 17.24 -75.71 -29.52
CA ARG A 143 16.43 -76.56 -30.46
C ARG A 143 16.84 -76.39 -31.92
N GLU A 144 17.25 -75.22 -32.33
CA GLU A 144 17.78 -74.96 -33.68
C GLU A 144 19.11 -75.78 -33.91
N HIS A 145 19.96 -75.77 -32.90
CA HIS A 145 21.19 -76.60 -32.98
C HIS A 145 20.91 -78.12 -33.07
N LEU A 146 19.95 -78.59 -32.26
CA LEU A 146 19.50 -80.02 -32.32
C LEU A 146 18.77 -80.36 -33.64
N GLY A 147 18.07 -79.40 -34.20
CA GLY A 147 17.41 -79.55 -35.49
C GLY A 147 18.34 -79.72 -36.64
N LEU A 148 19.52 -79.14 -36.61
CA LEU A 148 20.62 -79.36 -37.62
C LEU A 148 21.14 -80.82 -37.64
N THR A 149 21.04 -81.50 -36.49
CA THR A 149 21.42 -82.89 -36.36
C THR A 149 20.26 -83.87 -36.64
N GLY A 150 19.07 -83.36 -36.96
CA GLY A 150 17.91 -84.22 -37.22
C GLY A 150 17.27 -84.82 -35.93
N ALA A 151 17.67 -84.33 -34.74
CA ALA A 151 17.30 -84.90 -33.44
C ALA A 151 15.91 -84.41 -32.91
N ILE A 152 15.25 -83.43 -33.59
CA ILE A 152 13.92 -82.92 -33.19
C ILE A 152 12.97 -82.75 -34.37
N ALA A 153 11.69 -82.93 -34.15
CA ALA A 153 10.61 -82.71 -35.11
C ALA A 153 10.49 -81.18 -35.51
N LYS A 154 10.21 -80.93 -36.80
CA LYS A 154 9.97 -79.55 -37.29
C LYS A 154 8.89 -78.81 -36.55
N GLU A 155 7.87 -79.52 -36.08
CA GLU A 155 6.78 -78.96 -35.30
C GLU A 155 7.28 -78.34 -33.99
N ASN A 156 8.17 -79.01 -33.26
CA ASN A 156 8.78 -78.46 -32.02
C ASN A 156 9.59 -77.18 -32.24
N LEU A 157 10.22 -77.07 -33.43
CA LEU A 157 10.95 -75.87 -33.79
C LEU A 157 9.99 -74.69 -34.07
N ILE A 158 8.82 -74.97 -34.76
CA ILE A 158 7.78 -73.98 -35.00
C ILE A 158 7.19 -73.52 -33.66
N HIS A 159 6.89 -74.46 -32.75
CA HIS A 159 6.39 -74.09 -31.41
C HIS A 159 7.37 -73.20 -30.65
N SER A 160 8.64 -73.49 -30.71
CA SER A 160 9.67 -72.65 -30.05
C SER A 160 9.76 -71.26 -30.64
N ARG A 161 9.68 -71.12 -31.98
CA ARG A 161 9.59 -69.78 -32.64
C ARG A 161 8.36 -69.00 -32.25
N ASN A 162 7.22 -69.68 -32.19
CA ASN A 162 5.98 -69.04 -31.70
C ASN A 162 6.08 -68.63 -30.23
N SER A 163 6.76 -69.39 -29.36
CA SER A 163 6.99 -69.03 -28.00
C SER A 163 7.85 -67.79 -27.86
N VAL A 164 8.93 -67.65 -28.65
CA VAL A 164 9.73 -66.40 -28.71
C VAL A 164 8.89 -65.24 -29.16
N GLN A 165 8.06 -65.40 -30.21
CA GLN A 165 7.22 -64.34 -30.69
C GLN A 165 6.16 -63.92 -29.66
N MET A 166 5.56 -64.86 -28.95
CA MET A 166 4.64 -64.57 -27.81
C MET A 166 5.35 -63.77 -26.70
N ALA A 167 6.51 -64.24 -26.21
CA ALA A 167 7.27 -63.58 -25.16
C ALA A 167 7.71 -62.17 -25.61
N LYS A 168 8.07 -61.95 -26.87
CA LYS A 168 8.38 -60.64 -27.43
C LYS A 168 7.17 -59.71 -27.41
N SER A 169 5.99 -60.23 -27.79
CA SER A 169 4.75 -59.46 -27.75
C SER A 169 4.37 -59.09 -26.33
N GLU A 170 4.47 -60.01 -25.37
CA GLU A 170 4.20 -59.74 -23.95
C GLU A 170 5.15 -58.66 -23.36
N LEU A 171 6.44 -58.72 -23.69
CA LEU A 171 7.38 -57.67 -23.30
C LEU A 171 7.00 -56.29 -23.85
N ASN A 172 6.59 -56.28 -25.14
CA ASN A 172 6.12 -55.03 -25.76
C ASN A 172 4.88 -54.45 -25.07
N VAL A 173 3.91 -55.29 -24.70
CA VAL A 173 2.73 -54.89 -23.92
C VAL A 173 3.12 -54.32 -22.58
N ALA A 174 4.03 -54.97 -21.84
CA ALA A 174 4.52 -54.50 -20.55
C ALA A 174 5.19 -53.12 -20.67
N ARG A 175 6.01 -52.92 -21.72
CA ARG A 175 6.65 -51.63 -22.01
C ARG A 175 5.61 -50.53 -22.31
N GLN A 176 4.59 -50.82 -23.10
CA GLN A 176 3.55 -49.84 -23.40
C GLN A 176 2.74 -49.46 -22.14
N GLN A 177 2.46 -50.42 -21.26
CA GLN A 177 1.82 -50.16 -19.96
C GLN A 177 2.67 -49.23 -19.09
N TYR A 178 3.98 -49.47 -19.01
CA TYR A 178 4.90 -48.59 -18.28
C TYR A 178 4.94 -47.19 -18.86
N TYR A 179 5.06 -47.04 -20.18
CA TYR A 179 5.09 -45.72 -20.83
C TYR A 179 3.77 -44.97 -20.64
N ALA A 180 2.63 -45.64 -20.69
CA ALA A 180 1.34 -45.04 -20.45
C ALA A 180 1.23 -44.50 -19.01
N ASN A 181 1.71 -45.29 -18.02
CA ASN A 181 1.68 -44.82 -16.62
C ASN A 181 2.74 -43.73 -16.35
N LYS A 182 3.94 -43.86 -16.96
CA LYS A 182 4.99 -42.84 -16.85
C LYS A 182 4.54 -41.48 -17.42
N ALA A 183 3.66 -41.46 -18.41
CA ALA A 183 3.11 -40.21 -18.97
C ALA A 183 2.23 -39.44 -17.95
N LEU A 184 1.75 -40.07 -16.89
CA LEU A 184 0.95 -39.43 -15.84
C LEU A 184 1.82 -38.72 -14.78
N VAL A 185 3.10 -39.03 -14.72
CA VAL A 185 4.04 -38.51 -13.71
C VAL A 185 5.29 -37.98 -14.42
N ILE A 186 5.63 -36.71 -14.21
CA ILE A 186 6.88 -36.17 -14.72
C ILE A 186 8.07 -36.67 -13.89
N ASP A 187 9.23 -36.75 -14.50
CA ASP A 187 10.47 -37.25 -13.86
C ASP A 187 11.11 -36.18 -12.95
N THR A 188 10.35 -35.78 -11.90
CA THR A 188 10.71 -34.77 -10.93
C THR A 188 10.32 -35.22 -9.53
N PRO A 189 10.89 -34.62 -8.46
CA PRO A 189 10.48 -34.88 -7.08
C PRO A 189 8.99 -34.70 -6.87
N LEU A 190 8.45 -35.42 -5.88
CA LEU A 190 7.01 -35.49 -5.61
C LEU A 190 6.39 -34.11 -5.37
N ASP A 191 7.04 -33.25 -4.61
CA ASP A 191 6.63 -31.87 -4.32
C ASP A 191 6.59 -30.98 -5.58
N GLN A 192 7.31 -31.36 -6.63
CA GLN A 192 7.37 -30.64 -7.91
C GLN A 192 6.31 -31.10 -8.92
N GLN A 193 5.54 -32.14 -8.60
CA GLN A 193 4.50 -32.64 -9.49
C GLN A 193 3.37 -31.61 -9.69
N PRO A 194 2.87 -31.43 -10.92
CA PRO A 194 1.87 -30.39 -11.23
C PRO A 194 0.58 -30.47 -10.37
N ALA A 195 0.09 -31.68 -10.13
CA ALA A 195 -1.09 -31.89 -9.31
C ALA A 195 -0.90 -31.41 -7.85
N ILE A 196 0.28 -31.67 -7.29
CA ILE A 196 0.62 -31.25 -5.92
C ILE A 196 0.85 -29.74 -5.87
N LYS A 197 1.56 -29.16 -6.84
CA LYS A 197 1.73 -27.70 -6.93
C LYS A 197 0.40 -26.96 -7.03
N LEU A 198 -0.51 -27.46 -7.84
CA LEU A 198 -1.84 -26.87 -7.97
C LEU A 198 -2.60 -26.93 -6.65
N ALA A 199 -2.62 -28.10 -5.99
CA ALA A 199 -3.29 -28.26 -4.70
C ALA A 199 -2.64 -27.42 -3.60
N ALA A 200 -1.32 -27.30 -3.58
CA ALA A 200 -0.58 -26.42 -2.67
C ALA A 200 -0.92 -24.94 -2.90
N SER A 201 -1.06 -24.50 -4.15
CA SER A 201 -1.51 -23.13 -4.46
C SER A 201 -2.94 -22.90 -3.98
N GLN A 202 -3.85 -23.84 -4.21
CA GLN A 202 -5.23 -23.75 -3.70
C GLN A 202 -5.29 -23.68 -2.16
N LEU A 203 -4.39 -24.40 -1.48
CA LEU A 203 -4.28 -24.35 -0.01
C LEU A 203 -3.78 -22.96 0.45
N ARG A 204 -2.79 -22.37 -0.24
CA ARG A 204 -2.33 -21.00 0.06
C ARG A 204 -3.43 -19.98 -0.15
N ASP A 205 -4.22 -20.08 -1.22
CA ASP A 205 -5.34 -19.19 -1.51
C ASP A 205 -6.44 -19.28 -0.43
N ALA A 206 -6.76 -20.49 0.01
CA ALA A 206 -7.73 -20.70 1.09
C ALA A 206 -7.22 -20.17 2.44
N TRP A 207 -5.93 -20.37 2.75
CA TRP A 207 -5.29 -19.80 3.93
C TRP A 207 -5.31 -18.26 3.89
N LEU A 208 -4.94 -17.65 2.76
CA LEU A 208 -4.97 -16.20 2.58
C LEU A 208 -6.38 -15.64 2.77
N THR A 209 -7.39 -16.35 2.26
CA THR A 209 -8.80 -15.97 2.45
C THR A 209 -9.20 -16.03 3.92
N LEU A 210 -8.72 -17.03 4.66
CA LEU A 210 -8.94 -17.15 6.10
C LEU A 210 -8.25 -16.00 6.86
N GLN A 211 -7.00 -15.66 6.56
CA GLN A 211 -6.31 -14.54 7.17
C GLN A 211 -7.06 -13.21 6.96
N ARG A 212 -7.62 -13.01 5.77
CA ARG A 212 -8.39 -11.82 5.40
C ARG A 212 -9.74 -11.67 6.10
N THR A 213 -10.17 -12.67 6.89
CA THR A 213 -11.34 -12.52 7.77
C THR A 213 -11.04 -11.62 8.97
N GLN A 214 -9.78 -11.42 9.31
CA GLN A 214 -9.32 -10.47 10.32
C GLN A 214 -8.83 -9.22 9.63
N ILE A 215 -9.54 -8.11 9.81
CA ILE A 215 -9.15 -6.82 9.24
C ILE A 215 -8.25 -6.11 10.25
N VAL A 216 -7.03 -5.81 9.83
CA VAL A 216 -6.00 -5.20 10.70
C VAL A 216 -5.69 -3.78 10.28
N ALA A 217 -5.18 -2.98 11.21
CA ALA A 217 -4.76 -1.60 10.97
C ALA A 217 -3.51 -1.57 10.06
N PRO A 218 -3.57 -0.95 8.88
CA PRO A 218 -2.41 -0.84 7.98
C PRO A 218 -1.35 0.14 8.48
N VAL A 219 -1.72 1.07 9.34
CA VAL A 219 -0.86 2.11 9.91
C VAL A 219 -1.25 2.39 11.36
N THR A 220 -0.31 2.95 12.15
CA THR A 220 -0.59 3.47 13.48
C THR A 220 -1.27 4.84 13.39
N GLY A 221 -2.32 5.07 14.18
CA GLY A 221 -3.03 6.35 14.19
C GLY A 221 -4.37 6.30 14.94
N TYR A 222 -5.19 7.29 14.71
CA TYR A 222 -6.51 7.41 15.33
C TYR A 222 -7.62 7.08 14.34
N ILE A 223 -8.62 6.31 14.78
CA ILE A 223 -9.82 6.06 13.97
C ILE A 223 -10.65 7.34 13.90
N SER A 224 -10.80 7.88 12.71
CA SER A 224 -11.56 9.10 12.47
C SER A 224 -13.01 8.83 12.11
N ARG A 225 -13.26 7.75 11.36
CA ARG A 225 -14.60 7.42 10.87
C ARG A 225 -14.76 5.93 10.71
N ARG A 226 -15.77 5.35 11.37
CA ARG A 226 -16.23 3.96 11.18
C ARG A 226 -17.54 3.97 10.39
N SER A 227 -17.59 3.18 9.32
CA SER A 227 -18.77 3.09 8.43
C SER A 227 -19.51 1.76 8.54
N VAL A 228 -19.02 0.82 9.37
CA VAL A 228 -19.48 -0.57 9.46
C VAL A 228 -20.07 -0.85 10.85
N GLN A 229 -21.07 -1.75 10.92
CA GLN A 229 -21.72 -2.21 12.16
C GLN A 229 -21.63 -3.72 12.29
N VAL A 230 -21.72 -4.24 13.52
CA VAL A 230 -21.84 -5.67 13.77
C VAL A 230 -23.13 -6.21 13.12
N GLY A 231 -23.01 -7.37 12.45
CA GLY A 231 -24.11 -7.98 11.69
C GLY A 231 -24.27 -7.46 10.27
N SER A 232 -23.58 -6.38 9.87
CA SER A 232 -23.62 -5.90 8.49
C SER A 232 -22.86 -6.85 7.55
N GLN A 233 -23.42 -7.08 6.38
CA GLN A 233 -22.76 -7.80 5.31
C GLN A 233 -21.97 -6.81 4.45
N ILE A 234 -20.67 -7.02 4.31
CA ILE A 234 -19.77 -6.20 3.52
C ILE A 234 -19.31 -6.95 2.26
N LYS A 235 -19.01 -6.17 1.22
CA LYS A 235 -18.43 -6.68 -0.03
C LYS A 235 -16.94 -6.34 -0.07
N SER A 236 -16.18 -7.13 -0.82
CA SER A 236 -14.78 -6.77 -1.12
C SER A 236 -14.71 -5.37 -1.73
N GLY A 237 -13.76 -4.54 -1.27
CA GLY A 237 -13.60 -3.14 -1.66
C GLY A 237 -14.49 -2.15 -0.88
N ALA A 238 -15.38 -2.62 0.01
CA ALA A 238 -16.18 -1.71 0.83
C ALA A 238 -15.32 -0.96 1.86
N PRO A 239 -15.49 0.37 2.02
CA PRO A 239 -14.79 1.14 3.04
C PRO A 239 -15.37 0.83 4.43
N LEU A 240 -14.48 0.52 5.38
CA LEU A 240 -14.85 0.11 6.74
C LEU A 240 -14.55 1.20 7.76
N MET A 241 -13.33 1.72 7.74
CA MET A 241 -12.83 2.72 8.67
C MET A 241 -11.82 3.64 7.99
N VAL A 242 -11.59 4.81 8.57
CA VAL A 242 -10.53 5.74 8.19
C VAL A 242 -9.59 5.91 9.38
N ILE A 243 -8.30 5.68 9.17
CA ILE A 243 -7.24 5.91 10.16
C ILE A 243 -6.44 7.13 9.74
N VAL A 244 -6.20 8.03 10.70
CA VAL A 244 -5.38 9.22 10.53
C VAL A 244 -4.10 9.06 11.34
N PRO A 245 -2.95 8.90 10.69
CA PRO A 245 -1.66 8.91 11.37
C PRO A 245 -1.36 10.31 11.94
N ALA A 246 -1.07 10.40 13.23
CA ALA A 246 -0.84 11.69 13.88
C ALA A 246 0.51 12.34 13.51
N ASP A 247 1.46 11.56 13.04
CA ASP A 247 2.78 11.96 12.57
C ASP A 247 2.81 12.45 11.12
N GLN A 248 1.70 12.28 10.37
CA GLN A 248 1.62 12.58 8.94
C GLN A 248 0.68 13.76 8.67
N LEU A 249 0.81 14.80 9.50
CA LEU A 249 0.04 16.04 9.37
C LEU A 249 0.92 17.16 8.78
N TRP A 250 0.30 18.03 8.01
CA TRP A 250 0.90 19.27 7.50
C TRP A 250 -0.13 20.37 7.49
N VAL A 251 0.29 21.60 7.26
CA VAL A 251 -0.62 22.72 7.08
C VAL A 251 -0.66 23.10 5.61
N GLU A 252 -1.85 23.26 5.09
CA GLU A 252 -2.13 23.80 3.77
C GLU A 252 -2.57 25.25 3.92
N ALA A 253 -1.66 26.18 3.59
CA ALA A 253 -1.88 27.60 3.74
C ALA A 253 -2.18 28.23 2.37
N ASN A 254 -3.39 28.80 2.24
CA ASN A 254 -3.89 29.36 0.99
C ASN A 254 -3.51 30.84 0.88
N PHE A 255 -2.46 31.15 0.12
CA PHE A 255 -2.02 32.52 -0.12
C PHE A 255 -2.65 33.10 -1.37
N LYS A 256 -2.98 34.40 -1.31
CA LYS A 256 -3.45 35.14 -2.49
C LYS A 256 -2.33 35.21 -3.55
N GLU A 257 -2.71 35.20 -4.81
CA GLU A 257 -1.77 35.27 -5.96
C GLU A 257 -0.72 36.39 -5.80
N VAL A 258 -1.13 37.55 -5.32
CA VAL A 258 -0.23 38.71 -5.13
C VAL A 258 0.80 38.52 -4.02
N GLN A 259 0.58 37.59 -3.07
CA GLN A 259 1.48 37.31 -1.96
C GLN A 259 2.59 36.32 -2.36
N LEU A 260 2.37 35.53 -3.42
CA LEU A 260 3.24 34.42 -3.81
C LEU A 260 4.54 34.87 -4.50
N ALA A 261 4.62 36.10 -4.95
CA ALA A 261 5.80 36.62 -5.68
C ALA A 261 7.14 36.39 -4.96
N ASN A 262 7.11 36.41 -3.61
CA ASN A 262 8.29 36.26 -2.76
C ASN A 262 8.32 34.95 -1.94
N VAL A 263 7.32 34.09 -2.09
CA VAL A 263 7.24 32.81 -1.39
C VAL A 263 8.13 31.78 -2.12
N ARG A 264 8.93 31.02 -1.35
CA ARG A 264 9.88 30.03 -1.87
C ARG A 264 9.88 28.78 -1.00
N ILE A 265 10.18 27.63 -1.60
CA ILE A 265 10.43 26.39 -0.90
C ILE A 265 11.60 26.58 0.08
N GLY A 266 11.45 26.05 1.29
CA GLY A 266 12.45 26.11 2.36
C GLY A 266 12.30 27.31 3.29
N GLN A 267 11.43 28.29 3.02
CA GLN A 267 11.21 29.42 3.91
C GLN A 267 10.55 28.97 5.22
N PRO A 268 10.94 29.59 6.36
CA PRO A 268 10.33 29.32 7.64
C PRO A 268 8.92 29.94 7.74
N VAL A 269 8.02 29.19 8.36
CA VAL A 269 6.63 29.59 8.59
C VAL A 269 6.34 29.51 10.08
N THR A 270 5.72 30.56 10.60
CA THR A 270 5.14 30.56 11.95
C THR A 270 3.65 30.31 11.81
N LEU A 271 3.15 29.33 12.58
CA LEU A 271 1.76 28.89 12.55
C LEU A 271 1.14 28.99 13.93
N ILE A 272 -0.06 29.48 14.01
CA ILE A 272 -0.85 29.61 15.25
C ILE A 272 -2.19 28.92 14.98
N SER A 273 -2.54 27.96 15.83
CA SER A 273 -3.82 27.26 15.73
C SER A 273 -4.90 28.00 16.51
N ASP A 274 -6.06 28.18 15.91
CA ASP A 274 -7.21 28.76 16.63
C ASP A 274 -7.65 27.90 17.82
N PHE A 275 -7.34 26.60 17.79
CA PHE A 275 -7.66 25.66 18.87
C PHE A 275 -6.82 25.88 20.13
N TYR A 276 -5.52 26.19 19.98
CA TYR A 276 -4.59 26.42 21.10
C TYR A 276 -4.36 27.91 21.40
N GLY A 277 -4.81 28.80 20.52
CA GLY A 277 -4.58 30.23 20.65
C GLY A 277 -3.12 30.65 20.48
N ASN A 278 -2.79 31.87 20.95
CA ASN A 278 -1.46 32.46 20.79
C ASN A 278 -0.38 31.87 21.71
N ASP A 279 -0.77 31.00 22.65
CA ASP A 279 0.16 30.43 23.62
C ASP A 279 1.02 29.31 23.01
N VAL A 280 0.54 28.70 21.91
CA VAL A 280 1.23 27.63 21.20
C VAL A 280 1.58 28.07 19.78
N ILE A 281 2.88 28.24 19.56
CA ILE A 281 3.42 28.64 18.26
C ILE A 281 4.09 27.44 17.61
N TYR A 282 3.55 27.00 16.47
CA TYR A 282 4.17 25.96 15.64
C TYR A 282 5.15 26.58 14.65
N LYS A 283 6.28 25.94 14.51
CA LYS A 283 7.29 26.29 13.50
C LYS A 283 7.22 25.27 12.37
N GLY A 284 7.08 25.75 11.16
CA GLY A 284 7.06 24.92 9.97
C GLY A 284 8.00 25.45 8.89
N ARG A 285 8.07 24.71 7.80
CA ARG A 285 8.85 25.07 6.60
C ARG A 285 8.02 24.79 5.36
N ILE A 286 8.10 25.66 4.37
CA ILE A 286 7.48 25.45 3.07
C ILE A 286 8.20 24.30 2.36
N VAL A 287 7.46 23.25 1.99
CA VAL A 287 7.98 22.10 1.24
C VAL A 287 7.53 22.07 -0.21
N GLY A 288 6.47 22.83 -0.55
CA GLY A 288 5.97 22.91 -1.90
C GLY A 288 4.88 23.94 -2.08
N LEU A 289 4.73 24.40 -3.30
CA LEU A 289 3.59 25.20 -3.76
C LEU A 289 2.81 24.33 -4.74
N ASP A 290 1.49 24.31 -4.63
CA ASP A 290 0.64 23.51 -5.53
C ASP A 290 0.70 24.08 -6.97
N MET A 291 0.41 23.23 -7.95
CA MET A 291 0.43 23.58 -9.38
C MET A 291 -0.87 24.25 -9.85
N GLY A 292 -1.87 24.34 -8.98
CA GLY A 292 -3.16 24.94 -9.33
C GLY A 292 -3.88 25.54 -8.14
N THR A 293 -4.77 26.48 -8.44
CA THR A 293 -5.64 27.07 -7.42
C THR A 293 -6.77 26.11 -7.04
N GLY A 294 -7.30 26.19 -5.84
CA GLY A 294 -8.41 25.35 -5.39
C GLY A 294 -9.63 25.39 -6.33
N SER A 295 -9.86 26.51 -7.01
CA SER A 295 -10.94 26.64 -8.00
C SER A 295 -10.64 25.87 -9.31
N ALA A 296 -9.37 25.69 -9.69
CA ALA A 296 -8.99 24.96 -10.90
C ALA A 296 -9.24 23.46 -10.76
N PHE A 297 -9.13 22.92 -9.55
CA PHE A 297 -9.34 21.49 -9.25
C PHE A 297 -10.72 21.18 -8.65
N SER A 298 -11.61 22.18 -8.56
CA SER A 298 -12.97 21.94 -8.06
C SER A 298 -13.79 21.15 -9.09
N LEU A 299 -14.69 20.29 -8.60
CA LEU A 299 -15.65 19.54 -9.46
C LEU A 299 -16.52 20.41 -10.33
N LEU A 300 -16.79 21.66 -9.90
CA LEU A 300 -17.55 22.67 -10.63
C LEU A 300 -16.76 23.98 -10.59
N PRO A 301 -15.82 24.21 -11.52
CA PRO A 301 -15.09 25.47 -11.60
C PRO A 301 -16.06 26.62 -11.83
N ALA A 302 -15.90 27.69 -11.07
CA ALA A 302 -16.71 28.90 -11.26
C ALA A 302 -16.41 29.50 -12.64
N GLN A 303 -17.38 29.40 -13.57
CA GLN A 303 -17.30 30.00 -14.90
C GLN A 303 -18.08 31.32 -14.89
N ASN A 304 -17.38 32.44 -15.07
CA ASN A 304 -17.99 33.76 -15.32
C ASN A 304 -18.30 33.92 -16.82
N ALA A 305 -19.03 32.95 -17.41
CA ALA A 305 -19.28 32.93 -18.85
C ALA A 305 -20.43 33.86 -19.29
N THR A 306 -21.29 34.30 -18.34
CA THR A 306 -22.45 35.14 -18.64
C THR A 306 -22.59 36.24 -17.59
N GLY A 307 -22.51 37.50 -17.99
CA GLY A 307 -22.71 38.65 -17.12
C GLY A 307 -21.49 39.59 -17.02
N ASN A 308 -21.53 40.54 -16.07
CA ASN A 308 -20.40 41.43 -15.82
C ASN A 308 -19.18 40.65 -15.31
N TRP A 309 -18.04 40.82 -16.00
CA TRP A 309 -16.79 40.23 -15.57
C TRP A 309 -16.33 40.84 -14.23
N ILE A 310 -16.09 39.99 -13.24
CA ILE A 310 -15.52 40.34 -11.94
C ILE A 310 -14.23 39.56 -11.77
N LYS A 311 -13.11 40.26 -11.53
CA LYS A 311 -11.83 39.60 -11.18
C LYS A 311 -11.94 39.02 -9.79
N VAL A 312 -12.00 37.68 -9.71
CA VAL A 312 -11.91 36.93 -8.44
C VAL A 312 -10.45 36.66 -8.14
N VAL A 313 -9.99 37.13 -6.98
CA VAL A 313 -8.60 36.84 -6.51
C VAL A 313 -8.49 35.36 -6.21
N GLN A 314 -7.61 34.69 -6.91
CA GLN A 314 -7.34 33.28 -6.69
C GLN A 314 -6.38 33.07 -5.51
N ARG A 315 -6.52 31.92 -4.83
CA ARG A 315 -5.58 31.48 -3.79
C ARG A 315 -4.90 30.20 -4.22
N LEU A 316 -3.62 30.10 -3.91
CA LEU A 316 -2.80 28.91 -4.19
C LEU A 316 -2.42 28.26 -2.87
N PRO A 317 -2.66 26.92 -2.73
CA PRO A 317 -2.23 26.18 -1.58
C PRO A 317 -0.71 26.08 -1.50
N VAL A 318 -0.17 26.35 -0.33
CA VAL A 318 1.25 26.19 0.01
C VAL A 318 1.35 25.17 1.11
N ARG A 319 2.07 24.08 0.86
CA ARG A 319 2.27 23.01 1.83
C ARG A 319 3.38 23.37 2.81
N VAL A 320 3.04 23.38 4.08
CA VAL A 320 3.94 23.66 5.19
C VAL A 320 4.08 22.42 6.06
N GLU A 321 5.27 21.89 6.14
CA GLU A 321 5.63 20.78 7.02
C GLU A 321 5.88 21.29 8.42
N LEU A 322 5.35 20.57 9.41
CA LEU A 322 5.49 20.88 10.84
C LEU A 322 6.64 20.09 11.47
N ALA A 323 7.24 20.64 12.51
CA ALA A 323 8.21 19.89 13.30
C ALA A 323 7.49 18.79 14.10
N GLU A 324 7.93 17.55 13.95
CA GLU A 324 7.32 16.34 14.53
C GLU A 324 7.14 16.46 16.06
N GLN A 325 8.16 16.95 16.78
CA GLN A 325 8.12 17.12 18.22
C GLN A 325 6.94 18.00 18.68
N GLN A 326 6.59 19.02 17.92
CA GLN A 326 5.50 19.92 18.27
C GLN A 326 4.12 19.26 18.11
N LEU A 327 3.98 18.27 17.20
CA LEU A 327 2.77 17.49 17.07
C LEU A 327 2.57 16.50 18.22
N ILE A 328 3.65 16.06 18.85
CA ILE A 328 3.60 15.18 20.03
C ILE A 328 3.16 15.99 21.27
N ASP A 329 3.79 17.16 21.46
CA ASP A 329 3.51 18.02 22.64
C ASP A 329 2.11 18.66 22.57
N HIS A 330 1.69 19.06 21.37
CA HIS A 330 0.42 19.72 21.12
C HIS A 330 -0.23 19.11 19.84
N PRO A 331 -0.96 17.99 19.98
CA PRO A 331 -1.50 17.27 18.83
C PRO A 331 -2.56 18.07 18.08
N LEU A 332 -2.37 18.17 16.78
CA LEU A 332 -3.32 18.79 15.84
C LEU A 332 -4.30 17.75 15.29
N ARG A 333 -5.41 18.22 14.74
CA ARG A 333 -6.42 17.39 14.07
C ARG A 333 -6.70 17.93 12.68
N ILE A 334 -6.98 17.05 11.74
CA ILE A 334 -7.35 17.45 10.37
C ILE A 334 -8.55 18.38 10.40
N GLY A 335 -8.49 19.46 9.62
CA GLY A 335 -9.55 20.47 9.50
C GLY A 335 -9.49 21.61 10.49
N LEU A 336 -8.55 21.61 11.47
CA LEU A 336 -8.36 22.77 12.35
C LEU A 336 -7.82 23.96 11.55
N SER A 337 -8.38 25.14 11.84
CA SER A 337 -7.95 26.42 11.26
C SER A 337 -6.66 26.92 11.89
N MET A 338 -5.84 27.56 11.08
CA MET A 338 -4.56 28.11 11.49
C MET A 338 -4.28 29.47 10.85
N HIS A 339 -3.53 30.30 11.53
CA HIS A 339 -2.90 31.49 10.97
C HIS A 339 -1.47 31.16 10.56
N ALA A 340 -1.13 31.38 9.30
CA ALA A 340 0.20 31.10 8.75
C ALA A 340 0.92 32.42 8.40
N THR A 341 2.14 32.60 8.90
CA THR A 341 3.01 33.75 8.59
C THR A 341 4.33 33.25 8.06
N VAL A 342 4.62 33.53 6.79
CA VAL A 342 5.86 33.19 6.10
C VAL A 342 6.87 34.31 6.21
N ASP A 343 8.09 34.01 6.58
CA ASP A 343 9.22 34.94 6.50
C ASP A 343 9.89 34.85 5.14
N THR A 344 9.69 35.88 4.31
CA THR A 344 10.16 35.95 2.93
C THR A 344 11.46 36.74 2.75
N ARG A 345 12.25 36.93 3.82
CA ARG A 345 13.55 37.63 3.77
C ARG A 345 14.55 36.87 2.91
N ASN A 346 14.63 35.57 3.06
CA ASN A 346 15.43 34.72 2.17
C ASN A 346 14.59 34.29 0.96
N ARG A 347 15.07 34.53 -0.25
CA ARG A 347 14.42 34.23 -1.51
C ARG A 347 15.24 33.31 -2.41
N ASP A 348 16.28 32.67 -1.87
CA ASP A 348 17.20 31.82 -2.64
C ASP A 348 16.58 30.44 -2.96
N GLY A 349 15.46 30.09 -2.30
CA GLY A 349 14.73 28.85 -2.53
C GLY A 349 14.03 28.80 -3.89
N LEU A 350 13.77 27.57 -4.36
CA LEU A 350 13.02 27.32 -5.59
C LEU A 350 11.54 27.72 -5.46
N VAL A 351 10.92 28.11 -6.57
CA VAL A 351 9.47 28.30 -6.66
C VAL A 351 8.76 26.96 -6.83
N LEU A 352 9.36 26.06 -7.60
CA LEU A 352 8.88 24.70 -7.83
C LEU A 352 10.02 23.71 -7.59
N ALA A 353 9.71 22.52 -7.09
CA ALA A 353 10.69 21.46 -6.96
C ALA A 353 11.18 21.03 -8.37
N ASP A 354 12.49 20.96 -8.56
CA ASP A 354 13.15 20.61 -9.81
C ASP A 354 13.76 19.20 -9.79
N THR A 355 13.77 18.57 -8.65
CA THR A 355 14.32 17.22 -8.46
C THR A 355 13.23 16.24 -8.03
N PRO A 356 13.16 15.04 -8.64
CA PRO A 356 12.23 14.00 -8.18
C PRO A 356 12.61 13.52 -6.79
N ARG A 357 11.61 13.28 -5.94
CA ARG A 357 11.82 12.64 -4.64
C ARG A 357 12.20 11.19 -4.85
N ASN A 358 13.32 10.75 -4.31
CA ASN A 358 13.78 9.36 -4.35
C ASN A 358 13.36 8.62 -3.06
N GLY A 359 12.89 7.38 -3.22
CA GLY A 359 12.52 6.49 -2.13
C GLY A 359 11.02 6.37 -1.88
N ILE A 360 10.67 5.38 -1.05
CA ILE A 360 9.30 5.12 -0.58
C ILE A 360 8.97 6.16 0.48
N ILE A 361 7.82 6.82 0.35
CA ILE A 361 7.38 7.84 1.31
C ILE A 361 6.52 7.19 2.40
N TYR A 362 5.65 6.27 2.02
CA TYR A 362 4.76 5.55 2.93
C TYR A 362 4.69 4.09 2.50
N GLU A 363 4.85 3.16 3.43
CA GLU A 363 4.66 1.72 3.18
C GLU A 363 3.97 1.05 4.35
N THR A 364 3.36 -0.10 4.10
CA THR A 364 2.86 -0.99 5.12
C THR A 364 3.22 -2.43 4.78
N ASN A 365 3.73 -3.18 5.75
CA ASN A 365 4.05 -4.59 5.62
C ASN A 365 2.94 -5.51 6.18
N VAL A 366 1.96 -4.95 6.87
CA VAL A 366 0.90 -5.73 7.54
C VAL A 366 -0.01 -6.46 6.55
N LEU A 367 -0.16 -5.92 5.34
CA LEU A 367 -0.94 -6.54 4.26
C LEU A 367 -0.12 -7.54 3.43
N THR A 368 1.18 -7.68 3.73
CA THR A 368 2.07 -8.67 3.12
C THR A 368 2.14 -9.88 4.03
N TYR A 369 1.29 -10.86 3.78
CA TYR A 369 1.21 -12.07 4.61
C TYR A 369 2.48 -12.91 4.47
N ASN A 370 3.06 -13.30 5.60
CA ASN A 370 4.20 -14.22 5.61
C ASN A 370 3.72 -15.64 5.29
N THR A 371 4.12 -16.16 4.14
CA THR A 371 3.75 -17.52 3.68
C THR A 371 4.55 -18.64 4.36
N GLY A 372 5.50 -18.34 5.22
CA GLY A 372 6.36 -19.34 5.85
C GLY A 372 5.58 -20.42 6.63
N GLU A 373 4.54 -20.04 7.36
CA GLU A 373 3.71 -20.97 8.13
C GLU A 373 2.92 -21.93 7.22
N ILE A 374 2.29 -21.40 6.18
CA ILE A 374 1.55 -22.24 5.24
C ILE A 374 2.46 -23.14 4.41
N ASP A 375 3.67 -22.69 4.06
CA ASP A 375 4.65 -23.49 3.34
C ASP A 375 5.19 -24.62 4.21
N GLN A 376 5.38 -24.39 5.51
CA GLN A 376 5.71 -25.46 6.48
C GLN A 376 4.58 -26.48 6.57
N LEU A 377 3.32 -26.05 6.71
CA LEU A 377 2.18 -26.95 6.74
C LEU A 377 2.04 -27.78 5.45
N ILE A 378 2.28 -27.19 4.27
CA ILE A 378 2.29 -27.90 3.00
C ILE A 378 3.34 -29.01 3.00
N ASN A 379 4.56 -28.70 3.45
CA ASN A 379 5.65 -29.66 3.52
C ASN A 379 5.35 -30.81 4.52
N GLU A 380 4.75 -30.50 5.66
CA GLU A 380 4.30 -31.51 6.63
C GLU A 380 3.25 -32.45 6.04
N ILE A 381 2.24 -31.89 5.32
CA ILE A 381 1.21 -32.70 4.66
C ILE A 381 1.85 -33.63 3.62
N ILE A 382 2.80 -33.15 2.84
CA ILE A 382 3.51 -33.95 1.85
C ILE A 382 4.29 -35.08 2.55
N GLN A 383 5.06 -34.78 3.58
CA GLN A 383 5.86 -35.76 4.31
C GLN A 383 5.01 -36.84 5.00
N VAL A 384 3.98 -36.44 5.72
CA VAL A 384 3.10 -37.39 6.43
C VAL A 384 2.41 -38.35 5.47
N ASN A 385 1.99 -37.86 4.28
CA ASN A 385 1.27 -38.70 3.31
C ASN A 385 2.20 -39.52 2.39
N THR A 386 3.53 -39.34 2.49
CA THR A 386 4.54 -40.16 1.81
C THR A 386 5.20 -41.19 2.74
N SER A 387 5.30 -40.90 4.04
CA SER A 387 5.98 -41.74 5.04
C SER A 387 5.14 -42.88 5.60
N GLN A 388 3.84 -42.94 5.35
CA GLN A 388 2.94 -43.99 5.88
C GLN A 388 3.11 -45.38 5.24
N ASN A 389 4.08 -45.60 4.33
CA ASN A 389 4.36 -46.87 3.66
C ASN A 389 5.79 -47.41 3.92
N LYS A 390 6.35 -47.22 5.11
CA LYS A 390 7.54 -47.95 5.56
C LYS A 390 7.17 -49.01 6.59
#